data_5cb7cb07e4c6c246907488f7c79fc134
#
_entry.id   5cb7cb07e4c6c246907488f7c79fc134
#
_cell.length_a   1.000
_cell.length_b   1.000
_cell.length_c   1.000
_cell.angle_alpha   90.00
_cell.angle_beta   90.00
_cell.angle_gamma   90.00
#
_symmetry.space_group_name_H-M   'P 1'
#
loop_
_entity.id
_entity.type
_entity.pdbx_description
1 polymer ?
#
loop_
_entity_poly.entity_id
_entity_poly.type
_entity_poly.pdbx_seq_one_letter_code
_entity_poly.pdbx_strand_id
1 'polypeptide(L)'
;ASPGGKTTHLLDRMADQGLVMANDSSASRIQALRVVLANWGAVSGAVTNFPGEKFGAWFPETFDRVLLDAPCSMENLRSTESHPMRPITNRERLALADRQVRLLVSALQAVRVGGQVVYSTCTLAPEEDEGVLDAVLTRYGRAVRLDDMNERLRASAPGLRQVGELAYHPDVVRAARLFPHRLGTSGFFAARLTKTDSILGEQEQIPARSLTRAGWQPVPDVVVREQAESLLQQYGLDIAGKVSGGNLVFWQNGASVILAPATYFNRFGEFPVQMLGLLFAEQTPSGWEITHQAAARYWREIQSGKILLDFDQVNAWQRGENLSLRISILPAGQVAMLTDSWGRYLGRGRITSRGVKNLLPRRVIY
;
A
#
# COMPACT_ATOMS: atom_id res chain seq x y z
N ALA A 1 -1.41 -8.62 -1.09
CA ALA A 1 -1.51 -7.25 -0.50
C ALA A 1 -2.93 -6.68 -0.52
N SER A 2 -3.77 -7.18 -1.39
CA SER A 2 -5.17 -6.73 -1.52
C SER A 2 -6.04 -7.17 -0.30
N PRO A 3 -7.04 -6.38 0.10
CA PRO A 3 -7.55 -5.16 -0.55
C PRO A 3 -6.76 -3.88 -0.27
N GLY A 4 -5.75 -3.89 0.63
CA GLY A 4 -4.85 -2.77 0.85
C GLY A 4 -4.74 -2.25 2.29
N GLY A 5 -5.55 -2.72 3.24
CA GLY A 5 -5.52 -2.23 4.63
C GLY A 5 -4.15 -2.36 5.31
N LYS A 6 -3.48 -3.51 5.17
CA LYS A 6 -2.11 -3.67 5.70
C LYS A 6 -1.10 -2.79 4.96
N THR A 7 -1.28 -2.59 3.64
CA THR A 7 -0.40 -1.75 2.83
C THR A 7 -0.52 -0.28 3.21
N THR A 8 -1.74 0.25 3.37
CA THR A 8 -1.96 1.65 3.80
C THR A 8 -1.41 1.89 5.21
N HIS A 9 -1.55 0.91 6.12
CA HIS A 9 -0.98 0.99 7.46
C HIS A 9 0.56 1.08 7.43
N LEU A 10 1.22 0.28 6.57
CA LEU A 10 2.67 0.37 6.37
C LEU A 10 3.08 1.74 5.82
N LEU A 11 2.39 2.23 4.78
CA LEU A 11 2.66 3.55 4.18
C LEU A 11 2.51 4.68 5.19
N ASP A 12 1.46 4.63 6.03
CA ASP A 12 1.25 5.59 7.10
C ASP A 12 2.41 5.61 8.11
N ARG A 13 2.82 4.43 8.57
CA ARG A 13 3.93 4.29 9.52
C ARG A 13 5.29 4.69 8.95
N MET A 14 5.46 4.60 7.64
CA MET A 14 6.69 5.02 6.95
C MET A 14 6.74 6.52 6.64
N ALA A 15 5.63 7.23 6.75
CA ALA A 15 5.56 8.69 6.55
C ALA A 15 6.29 9.16 5.26
N ASP A 16 5.99 8.50 4.14
CA ASP A 16 6.59 8.71 2.82
C ASP A 16 8.12 8.43 2.72
N GLN A 17 8.71 7.78 3.73
CA GLN A 17 10.11 7.36 3.66
C GLN A 17 10.26 5.98 2.99
N GLY A 18 11.22 5.85 2.06
CA GLY A 18 11.50 4.60 1.38
C GLY A 18 10.44 4.18 0.36
N LEU A 19 10.21 2.86 0.24
CA LEU A 19 9.30 2.27 -0.75
C LEU A 19 8.56 1.07 -0.16
N VAL A 20 7.23 1.04 -0.32
CA VAL A 20 6.40 -0.16 -0.11
C VAL A 20 6.08 -0.79 -1.46
N MET A 21 6.63 -1.97 -1.73
CA MET A 21 6.27 -2.77 -2.90
C MET A 21 5.13 -3.72 -2.54
N ALA A 22 3.92 -3.38 -2.94
CA ALA A 22 2.70 -4.11 -2.66
C ALA A 22 2.37 -5.08 -3.79
N ASN A 23 2.58 -6.38 -3.57
CA ASN A 23 2.35 -7.42 -4.58
C ASN A 23 1.08 -8.23 -4.29
N ASP A 24 0.34 -8.56 -5.34
CA ASP A 24 -0.70 -9.59 -5.30
C ASP A 24 -0.68 -10.38 -6.61
N SER A 25 -0.81 -11.70 -6.55
CA SER A 25 -0.79 -12.56 -7.74
C SER A 25 -2.10 -12.52 -8.54
N SER A 26 -3.20 -12.03 -7.94
CA SER A 26 -4.51 -11.94 -8.59
C SER A 26 -4.71 -10.60 -9.28
N ALA A 27 -4.86 -10.61 -10.61
CA ALA A 27 -5.12 -9.41 -11.40
C ALA A 27 -6.43 -8.70 -11.02
N SER A 28 -7.48 -9.44 -10.65
CA SER A 28 -8.74 -8.86 -10.20
C SER A 28 -8.59 -8.14 -8.86
N ARG A 29 -7.82 -8.69 -7.93
CA ARG A 29 -7.56 -8.09 -6.61
C ARG A 29 -6.66 -6.84 -6.70
N ILE A 30 -5.79 -6.76 -7.70
CA ILE A 30 -4.94 -5.59 -7.96
C ILE A 30 -5.77 -4.33 -8.24
N GLN A 31 -6.91 -4.46 -8.91
CA GLN A 31 -7.77 -3.29 -9.18
C GLN A 31 -8.28 -2.65 -7.87
N ALA A 32 -8.75 -3.46 -6.93
CA ALA A 32 -9.18 -2.98 -5.62
C ALA A 32 -8.03 -2.32 -4.85
N LEU A 33 -6.84 -2.96 -4.83
CA LEU A 33 -5.65 -2.42 -4.20
C LEU A 33 -5.25 -1.06 -4.77
N ARG A 34 -5.23 -0.91 -6.10
CA ARG A 34 -4.92 0.37 -6.77
C ARG A 34 -5.90 1.47 -6.38
N VAL A 35 -7.20 1.18 -6.33
CA VAL A 35 -8.22 2.15 -5.92
C VAL A 35 -8.01 2.58 -4.47
N VAL A 36 -7.76 1.63 -3.56
CA VAL A 36 -7.50 1.92 -2.15
C VAL A 36 -6.27 2.82 -2.00
N LEU A 37 -5.14 2.47 -2.65
CA LEU A 37 -3.90 3.24 -2.54
C LEU A 37 -4.02 4.63 -3.20
N ALA A 38 -4.71 4.74 -4.33
CA ALA A 38 -4.97 6.03 -4.97
C ALA A 38 -5.82 6.95 -4.08
N ASN A 39 -6.88 6.40 -3.45
CA ASN A 39 -7.72 7.17 -2.53
C ASN A 39 -6.99 7.54 -1.24
N TRP A 40 -6.07 6.70 -0.78
CA TRP A 40 -5.20 6.99 0.37
C TRP A 40 -4.18 8.10 0.06
N GLY A 41 -3.88 8.33 -1.23
CA GLY A 41 -2.84 9.25 -1.65
C GLY A 41 -1.43 8.68 -1.42
N ALA A 42 -1.24 7.39 -1.72
CA ALA A 42 0.03 6.69 -1.52
C ALA A 42 1.14 7.26 -2.41
N VAL A 43 2.12 7.93 -1.83
CA VAL A 43 3.29 8.49 -2.54
C VAL A 43 4.39 7.43 -2.64
N SER A 44 4.72 6.76 -1.55
CA SER A 44 5.84 5.81 -1.47
C SER A 44 5.43 4.37 -1.77
N GLY A 45 4.40 4.18 -2.60
CA GLY A 45 3.84 2.89 -2.97
C GLY A 45 4.13 2.47 -4.40
N ALA A 46 4.47 1.20 -4.61
CA ALA A 46 4.46 0.55 -5.92
C ALA A 46 3.58 -0.70 -5.87
N VAL A 47 2.73 -0.91 -6.87
CA VAL A 47 1.87 -2.10 -6.97
C VAL A 47 2.38 -3.01 -8.08
N THR A 48 2.56 -4.29 -7.76
CA THR A 48 3.03 -5.31 -8.69
C THR A 48 2.06 -6.49 -8.75
N ASN A 49 2.07 -7.24 -9.87
CA ASN A 49 1.19 -8.38 -10.07
C ASN A 49 2.01 -9.60 -10.53
N PHE A 50 2.63 -10.27 -9.58
CA PHE A 50 3.49 -11.42 -9.83
C PHE A 50 3.29 -12.52 -8.78
N PRO A 51 3.70 -13.77 -9.08
CA PRO A 51 3.80 -14.82 -8.07
C PRO A 51 4.77 -14.42 -6.96
N GLY A 52 4.32 -14.43 -5.70
CA GLY A 52 5.16 -14.08 -4.55
C GLY A 52 6.35 -15.01 -4.37
N GLU A 53 6.22 -16.24 -4.84
CA GLU A 53 7.25 -17.29 -4.82
C GLU A 53 8.51 -16.93 -5.60
N LYS A 54 8.43 -15.93 -6.50
CA LYS A 54 9.57 -15.52 -7.37
C LYS A 54 10.44 -14.41 -6.78
N PHE A 55 9.94 -13.67 -5.79
CA PHE A 55 10.65 -12.48 -5.28
C PHE A 55 12.00 -12.80 -4.67
N GLY A 56 12.16 -13.97 -4.03
CA GLY A 56 13.45 -14.40 -3.49
C GLY A 56 14.50 -14.64 -4.57
N ALA A 57 14.12 -15.20 -5.72
CA ALA A 57 14.99 -15.45 -6.85
C ALA A 57 15.31 -14.17 -7.64
N TRP A 58 14.37 -13.23 -7.72
CA TRP A 58 14.54 -11.95 -8.43
C TRP A 58 15.29 -10.89 -7.63
N PHE A 59 15.04 -10.84 -6.33
CA PHE A 59 15.52 -9.77 -5.45
C PHE A 59 16.15 -10.34 -4.18
N PRO A 60 17.20 -11.19 -4.29
CA PRO A 60 17.84 -11.75 -3.11
C PRO A 60 18.38 -10.62 -2.22
N GLU A 61 18.14 -10.75 -0.92
CA GLU A 61 18.65 -9.84 0.13
C GLU A 61 18.42 -8.33 -0.13
N THR A 62 17.32 -8.00 -0.81
CA THR A 62 17.04 -6.65 -1.28
C THR A 62 16.18 -5.84 -0.33
N PHE A 63 15.23 -6.46 0.35
CA PHE A 63 14.26 -5.78 1.19
C PHE A 63 14.70 -5.74 2.66
N ASP A 64 14.42 -4.62 3.35
CA ASP A 64 14.67 -4.51 4.78
C ASP A 64 13.67 -5.33 5.58
N ARG A 65 12.41 -5.35 5.14
CA ARG A 65 11.28 -6.04 5.78
C ARG A 65 10.32 -6.60 4.74
N VAL A 66 9.73 -7.74 5.04
CA VAL A 66 8.68 -8.35 4.23
C VAL A 66 7.47 -8.67 5.12
N LEU A 67 6.28 -8.27 4.70
CA LEU A 67 5.03 -8.72 5.27
C LEU A 67 4.39 -9.74 4.31
N LEU A 68 4.38 -10.99 4.71
CA LEU A 68 3.74 -12.08 4.00
C LEU A 68 2.35 -12.33 4.61
N ASP A 69 1.33 -11.70 4.02
CA ASP A 69 -0.08 -12.00 4.27
C ASP A 69 -0.45 -13.20 3.37
N ALA A 70 -0.28 -14.39 3.91
CA ALA A 70 -0.28 -15.61 3.12
C ALA A 70 -1.70 -16.01 2.67
N PRO A 71 -1.87 -16.53 1.43
CA PRO A 71 -3.13 -17.13 1.03
C PRO A 71 -3.42 -18.31 1.95
N CYS A 72 -4.60 -18.34 2.58
CA CYS A 72 -4.98 -19.35 3.54
C CYS A 72 -6.43 -19.80 3.34
N SER A 73 -6.86 -20.81 4.10
CA SER A 73 -8.22 -21.37 4.07
C SER A 73 -9.32 -20.40 4.46
N MET A 74 -8.96 -19.31 5.18
CA MET A 74 -9.90 -18.27 5.67
C MET A 74 -11.01 -18.80 6.60
N GLU A 75 -10.85 -19.96 7.21
CA GLU A 75 -11.87 -20.64 8.01
C GLU A 75 -12.33 -19.84 9.25
N ASN A 76 -11.52 -18.89 9.71
CA ASN A 76 -11.85 -18.05 10.87
C ASN A 76 -12.37 -16.65 10.52
N LEU A 77 -12.61 -16.38 9.25
CA LEU A 77 -13.33 -15.18 8.86
C LEU A 77 -14.82 -15.35 9.12
N ARG A 78 -15.50 -14.26 9.50
CA ARG A 78 -16.96 -14.29 9.60
C ARG A 78 -17.55 -14.51 8.23
N SER A 79 -18.49 -15.47 8.13
CA SER A 79 -19.26 -15.66 6.91
C SER A 79 -20.03 -14.39 6.57
N THR A 80 -19.95 -13.97 5.33
CA THR A 80 -20.74 -12.88 4.76
C THR A 80 -21.39 -13.37 3.46
N GLU A 81 -22.39 -12.65 2.95
CA GLU A 81 -23.02 -12.99 1.65
C GLU A 81 -21.99 -13.03 0.51
N SER A 82 -20.98 -12.16 0.56
CA SER A 82 -19.89 -12.11 -0.42
C SER A 82 -18.81 -13.17 -0.20
N HIS A 83 -18.72 -13.76 0.99
CA HIS A 83 -17.75 -14.79 1.36
C HIS A 83 -18.44 -15.87 2.21
N PRO A 84 -19.26 -16.73 1.60
CA PRO A 84 -19.86 -17.85 2.30
C PRO A 84 -18.76 -18.81 2.76
N MET A 85 -18.84 -19.26 4.00
CA MET A 85 -17.91 -20.28 4.51
C MET A 85 -18.10 -21.56 3.71
N ARG A 86 -17.04 -22.01 3.06
CA ARG A 86 -16.96 -23.29 2.35
C ARG A 86 -16.08 -24.23 3.17
N PRO A 87 -16.53 -25.43 3.47
CA PRO A 87 -15.65 -26.45 4.04
C PRO A 87 -14.44 -26.68 3.13
N ILE A 88 -13.25 -26.66 3.72
CA ILE A 88 -12.01 -26.97 3.01
C ILE A 88 -11.65 -28.44 3.24
N THR A 89 -11.19 -29.11 2.20
CA THR A 89 -10.69 -30.48 2.31
C THR A 89 -9.27 -30.52 2.84
N ASN A 90 -8.87 -31.62 3.47
CA ASN A 90 -7.48 -31.80 3.91
C ASN A 90 -6.48 -31.66 2.77
N ARG A 91 -6.81 -32.14 1.57
CA ARG A 91 -5.95 -32.00 0.39
C ARG A 91 -5.74 -30.52 0.00
N GLU A 92 -6.79 -29.71 0.02
CA GLU A 92 -6.69 -28.28 -0.26
C GLU A 92 -5.86 -27.56 0.81
N ARG A 93 -6.06 -27.89 2.10
CA ARG A 93 -5.30 -27.31 3.21
C ARG A 93 -3.81 -27.63 3.10
N LEU A 94 -3.44 -28.87 2.84
CA LEU A 94 -2.05 -29.26 2.64
C LEU A 94 -1.42 -28.58 1.41
N ALA A 95 -2.16 -28.40 0.32
CA ALA A 95 -1.70 -27.66 -0.85
C ALA A 95 -1.47 -26.17 -0.55
N LEU A 96 -2.31 -25.57 0.30
CA LEU A 96 -2.11 -24.20 0.79
C LEU A 96 -0.87 -24.12 1.68
N ALA A 97 -0.72 -25.03 2.64
CA ALA A 97 0.44 -25.09 3.53
C ALA A 97 1.77 -25.21 2.74
N ASP A 98 1.83 -26.10 1.76
CA ASP A 98 2.99 -26.27 0.89
C ASP A 98 3.30 -24.97 0.09
N ARG A 99 2.28 -24.29 -0.43
CA ARG A 99 2.43 -23.00 -1.08
C ARG A 99 2.92 -21.91 -0.11
N GLN A 100 2.40 -21.89 1.12
CA GLN A 100 2.81 -20.96 2.16
C GLN A 100 4.27 -21.14 2.56
N VAL A 101 4.75 -22.39 2.64
CA VAL A 101 6.19 -22.69 2.84
C VAL A 101 7.04 -22.07 1.71
N ARG A 102 6.66 -22.28 0.44
CA ARG A 102 7.40 -21.69 -0.69
C ARG A 102 7.39 -20.15 -0.65
N LEU A 103 6.26 -19.53 -0.30
CA LEU A 103 6.15 -18.08 -0.14
C LEU A 103 7.02 -17.57 1.00
N LEU A 104 7.03 -18.25 2.15
CA LEU A 104 7.85 -17.87 3.30
C LEU A 104 9.34 -18.01 3.01
N VAL A 105 9.75 -19.06 2.32
CA VAL A 105 11.14 -19.22 1.86
C VAL A 105 11.53 -18.11 0.90
N SER A 106 10.68 -17.79 -0.09
CA SER A 106 10.92 -16.66 -1.01
C SER A 106 11.05 -15.34 -0.27
N ALA A 107 10.19 -15.08 0.74
CA ALA A 107 10.27 -13.89 1.57
C ALA A 107 11.58 -13.81 2.37
N LEU A 108 12.04 -14.93 2.92
CA LEU A 108 13.34 -15.03 3.63
C LEU A 108 14.55 -14.87 2.71
N GLN A 109 14.45 -15.31 1.48
CA GLN A 109 15.50 -15.07 0.46
C GLN A 109 15.52 -13.58 0.07
N ALA A 110 14.36 -12.96 -0.11
CA ALA A 110 14.23 -11.57 -0.54
C ALA A 110 14.63 -10.57 0.54
N VAL A 111 14.44 -10.87 1.82
CA VAL A 111 14.85 -10.01 2.93
C VAL A 111 16.37 -10.09 3.14
N ARG A 112 17.02 -8.96 3.45
CA ARG A 112 18.45 -8.93 3.75
C ARG A 112 18.79 -9.63 5.07
N VAL A 113 20.05 -9.98 5.28
CA VAL A 113 20.53 -10.43 6.60
C VAL A 113 20.32 -9.32 7.64
N GLY A 114 19.82 -9.67 8.82
CA GLY A 114 19.38 -8.76 9.86
C GLY A 114 17.98 -8.17 9.60
N GLY A 115 17.39 -8.41 8.44
CA GLY A 115 16.01 -8.00 8.12
C GLY A 115 14.96 -8.94 8.71
N GLN A 116 13.69 -8.58 8.56
CA GLN A 116 12.57 -9.28 9.19
C GLN A 116 11.48 -9.65 8.21
N VAL A 117 10.94 -10.85 8.38
CA VAL A 117 9.71 -11.30 7.71
C VAL A 117 8.61 -11.47 8.75
N VAL A 118 7.45 -10.86 8.52
CA VAL A 118 6.23 -11.15 9.28
C VAL A 118 5.36 -12.08 8.42
N TYR A 119 5.15 -13.28 8.91
CA TYR A 119 4.21 -14.26 8.36
C TYR A 119 2.86 -14.11 9.05
N SER A 120 1.77 -14.08 8.31
CA SER A 120 0.42 -14.00 8.88
C SER A 120 -0.60 -14.72 8.04
N THR A 121 -1.62 -15.30 8.73
CA THR A 121 -2.78 -15.94 8.14
C THR A 121 -4.05 -15.52 8.87
N CYS A 122 -5.20 -15.61 8.21
CA CYS A 122 -6.51 -15.45 8.83
C CYS A 122 -7.19 -16.81 9.13
N THR A 123 -6.41 -17.87 9.23
CA THR A 123 -6.84 -19.18 9.74
C THR A 123 -6.19 -19.44 11.10
N LEU A 124 -6.65 -20.49 11.79
CA LEU A 124 -6.01 -21.06 12.96
C LEU A 124 -5.75 -22.57 12.74
N ALA A 125 -5.71 -23.00 11.47
CA ALA A 125 -5.37 -24.38 11.11
C ALA A 125 -3.87 -24.63 11.34
N PRO A 126 -3.49 -25.59 12.19
CA PRO A 126 -2.08 -25.82 12.54
C PRO A 126 -1.20 -26.13 11.34
N GLU A 127 -1.75 -26.77 10.30
CA GLU A 127 -1.03 -27.13 9.07
C GLU A 127 -0.59 -25.89 8.30
N GLU A 128 -1.39 -24.80 8.35
CA GLU A 128 -1.14 -23.53 7.66
C GLU A 128 -0.36 -22.54 8.55
N ASP A 129 -0.23 -22.81 9.81
CA ASP A 129 0.38 -21.97 10.84
C ASP A 129 1.69 -22.57 11.34
N GLU A 130 1.64 -23.42 12.38
CA GLU A 130 2.81 -24.05 12.97
C GLU A 130 3.52 -24.99 12.01
N GLY A 131 2.78 -25.73 11.18
CA GLY A 131 3.36 -26.66 10.19
C GLY A 131 4.23 -25.93 9.16
N VAL A 132 3.82 -24.72 8.75
CA VAL A 132 4.62 -23.88 7.84
C VAL A 132 5.88 -23.39 8.54
N LEU A 133 5.77 -22.92 9.79
CA LEU A 133 6.93 -22.50 10.57
C LEU A 133 7.88 -23.66 10.86
N ASP A 134 7.36 -24.81 11.23
CA ASP A 134 8.13 -26.04 11.48
C ASP A 134 8.97 -26.43 10.27
N ALA A 135 8.36 -26.50 9.09
CA ALA A 135 9.06 -26.82 7.84
C ALA A 135 10.21 -25.85 7.54
N VAL A 136 9.99 -24.56 7.78
CA VAL A 136 11.01 -23.53 7.53
C VAL A 136 12.08 -23.54 8.60
N LEU A 137 11.75 -23.66 9.88
CA LEU A 137 12.71 -23.68 10.99
C LEU A 137 13.55 -24.98 10.97
N THR A 138 12.98 -26.11 10.66
CA THR A 138 13.71 -27.38 10.50
C THR A 138 14.75 -27.28 9.39
N ARG A 139 14.42 -26.65 8.27
CA ARG A 139 15.32 -26.52 7.13
C ARG A 139 16.34 -25.38 7.27
N TYR A 140 15.94 -24.25 7.84
CA TYR A 140 16.70 -23.00 7.86
C TYR A 140 16.96 -22.43 9.25
N GLY A 141 16.72 -23.19 10.32
CA GLY A 141 16.81 -22.68 11.71
C GLY A 141 18.18 -22.14 12.13
N ARG A 142 19.25 -22.46 11.38
CA ARG A 142 20.57 -21.84 11.61
C ARG A 142 20.64 -20.40 11.06
N ALA A 143 19.85 -20.09 10.04
CA ALA A 143 19.84 -18.80 9.36
C ALA A 143 18.58 -17.95 9.68
N VAL A 144 17.67 -18.48 10.50
CA VAL A 144 16.40 -17.84 10.86
C VAL A 144 16.14 -17.98 12.34
N ARG A 145 15.81 -16.89 12.99
CA ARG A 145 15.33 -16.87 14.38
C ARG A 145 13.87 -16.44 14.41
N LEU A 146 13.03 -17.19 15.10
CA LEU A 146 11.66 -16.77 15.41
C LEU A 146 11.68 -15.86 16.63
N ASP A 147 11.22 -14.60 16.46
CA ASP A 147 11.13 -13.62 17.53
C ASP A 147 9.89 -13.87 18.39
N ASP A 148 9.96 -13.60 19.68
CA ASP A 148 8.81 -13.80 20.57
C ASP A 148 7.72 -12.73 20.32
N MET A 149 6.56 -13.18 19.83
CA MET A 149 5.40 -12.33 19.57
C MET A 149 4.51 -12.19 20.81
N ASN A 150 4.57 -13.13 21.78
CA ASN A 150 3.70 -13.15 22.96
C ASN A 150 4.02 -11.99 23.91
N GLU A 151 5.28 -11.56 23.98
CA GLU A 151 5.67 -10.38 24.75
C GLU A 151 5.03 -9.09 24.20
N ARG A 152 4.83 -9.03 22.89
CA ARG A 152 4.26 -7.86 22.19
C ARG A 152 2.73 -7.88 22.14
N LEU A 153 2.15 -9.05 22.02
CA LEU A 153 0.71 -9.28 21.89
C LEU A 153 0.19 -10.04 23.12
N ARG A 154 0.19 -9.38 24.27
CA ARG A 154 -0.12 -9.99 25.59
C ARG A 154 -1.46 -10.74 25.66
N ALA A 155 -2.42 -10.42 24.81
CA ALA A 155 -3.71 -11.12 24.74
C ALA A 155 -3.70 -12.34 23.80
N SER A 156 -2.60 -12.62 23.08
CA SER A 156 -2.44 -13.80 22.24
C SER A 156 -2.21 -15.06 23.07
N ALA A 157 -2.37 -16.21 22.41
CA ALA A 157 -1.89 -17.48 22.90
C ALA A 157 -0.60 -17.86 22.14
N PRO A 158 0.32 -18.62 22.72
CA PRO A 158 1.50 -19.11 22.03
C PRO A 158 1.12 -20.08 20.91
N GLY A 159 2.03 -20.27 19.95
CA GLY A 159 1.92 -21.34 18.96
C GLY A 159 1.88 -22.72 19.61
N LEU A 160 1.24 -23.67 18.95
CA LEU A 160 1.06 -25.03 19.44
C LEU A 160 2.38 -25.82 19.37
N ARG A 161 2.72 -26.53 20.42
CA ARG A 161 3.89 -27.42 20.46
C ARG A 161 3.69 -28.71 19.69
N GLN A 162 2.44 -29.20 19.71
CA GLN A 162 2.03 -30.44 19.05
C GLN A 162 0.54 -30.47 18.76
N VAL A 163 0.15 -31.28 17.80
CA VAL A 163 -1.24 -31.62 17.49
C VAL A 163 -1.34 -33.14 17.30
N GLY A 164 -2.11 -33.79 18.18
CA GLY A 164 -2.08 -35.26 18.25
C GLY A 164 -0.66 -35.76 18.56
N GLU A 165 -0.14 -36.63 17.70
CA GLU A 165 1.23 -37.18 17.81
C GLU A 165 2.29 -36.32 17.06
N LEU A 166 1.86 -35.35 16.26
CA LEU A 166 2.77 -34.48 15.50
C LEU A 166 3.31 -33.37 16.38
N ALA A 167 4.62 -33.43 16.69
CA ALA A 167 5.34 -32.38 17.39
C ALA A 167 5.99 -31.42 16.38
N TYR A 168 5.97 -30.14 16.69
CA TYR A 168 6.57 -29.06 15.88
C TYR A 168 7.91 -28.60 16.47
N HIS A 169 8.68 -27.85 15.70
CA HIS A 169 9.92 -27.22 16.14
C HIS A 169 9.69 -26.43 17.45
N PRO A 170 10.57 -26.57 18.47
CA PRO A 170 10.35 -25.95 19.78
C PRO A 170 10.08 -24.45 19.76
N ASP A 171 10.67 -23.73 18.83
CA ASP A 171 10.52 -22.27 18.73
C ASP A 171 9.14 -21.80 18.24
N VAL A 172 8.30 -22.66 17.66
CA VAL A 172 6.97 -22.25 17.14
C VAL A 172 6.08 -21.63 18.21
N VAL A 173 6.33 -21.94 19.48
CA VAL A 173 5.63 -21.34 20.63
C VAL A 173 5.79 -19.82 20.73
N ARG A 174 6.80 -19.26 20.06
CA ARG A 174 7.03 -17.81 19.99
C ARG A 174 6.08 -17.08 19.04
N ALA A 175 5.37 -17.82 18.16
CA ALA A 175 4.31 -17.26 17.33
C ALA A 175 3.08 -16.93 18.18
N ALA A 176 2.22 -16.04 17.65
CA ALA A 176 1.01 -15.58 18.32
C ALA A 176 -0.25 -16.11 17.62
N ARG A 177 -1.12 -16.74 18.39
CA ARG A 177 -2.48 -17.14 18.00
C ARG A 177 -3.49 -16.18 18.63
N LEU A 178 -4.26 -15.52 17.79
CA LEU A 178 -5.28 -14.56 18.22
C LEU A 178 -6.65 -15.23 18.12
N PHE A 179 -7.19 -15.62 19.27
CA PHE A 179 -8.47 -16.31 19.32
C PHE A 179 -9.65 -15.34 19.40
N PRO A 180 -10.73 -15.57 18.62
CA PRO A 180 -11.93 -14.72 18.61
C PRO A 180 -12.53 -14.48 19.99
N HIS A 181 -12.61 -15.52 20.81
CA HIS A 181 -13.21 -15.45 22.16
C HIS A 181 -12.40 -14.61 23.16
N ARG A 182 -11.11 -14.35 22.90
CA ARG A 182 -10.26 -13.51 23.76
C ARG A 182 -10.24 -12.03 23.33
N LEU A 183 -10.39 -11.77 22.04
CA LEU A 183 -10.14 -10.44 21.45
C LEU A 183 -11.36 -9.83 20.78
N GLY A 184 -12.47 -10.58 20.65
CA GLY A 184 -13.67 -10.12 19.94
C GLY A 184 -13.47 -9.87 18.44
N THR A 185 -12.39 -10.41 17.86
CA THR A 185 -12.01 -10.27 16.44
C THR A 185 -12.13 -11.60 15.71
N SER A 186 -11.86 -11.62 14.41
CA SER A 186 -11.65 -12.88 13.67
C SER A 186 -10.38 -13.57 14.16
N GLY A 187 -10.30 -14.91 14.00
CA GLY A 187 -9.08 -15.66 14.27
C GLY A 187 -7.93 -15.21 13.39
N PHE A 188 -6.74 -15.18 13.95
CA PHE A 188 -5.57 -14.72 13.23
C PHE A 188 -4.31 -15.37 13.80
N PHE A 189 -3.32 -15.64 12.94
CA PHE A 189 -2.00 -16.12 13.32
C PHE A 189 -0.93 -15.15 12.84
N ALA A 190 0.11 -14.95 13.64
CA ALA A 190 1.23 -14.10 13.29
C ALA A 190 2.55 -14.62 13.85
N ALA A 191 3.60 -14.59 13.03
CA ALA A 191 4.95 -14.93 13.41
C ALA A 191 5.93 -13.92 12.81
N ARG A 192 6.95 -13.52 13.57
CA ARG A 192 8.02 -12.66 13.09
C ARG A 192 9.32 -13.40 13.09
N LEU A 193 9.93 -13.49 11.90
CA LEU A 193 11.19 -14.18 11.66
C LEU A 193 12.28 -13.13 11.36
N THR A 194 13.40 -13.20 12.08
CA THR A 194 14.59 -12.40 11.78
C THR A 194 15.58 -13.30 11.04
N LYS A 195 16.00 -12.86 9.84
CA LYS A 195 17.05 -13.54 9.07
C LYS A 195 18.42 -13.26 9.71
N THR A 196 19.12 -14.30 10.15
CA THR A 196 20.41 -14.20 10.85
C THR A 196 21.60 -14.53 9.96
N ASP A 197 21.37 -15.26 8.88
CA ASP A 197 22.41 -15.64 7.90
C ASP A 197 21.79 -15.72 6.50
N SER A 198 22.63 -15.83 5.48
CA SER A 198 22.19 -15.87 4.08
C SER A 198 21.40 -17.13 3.75
N ILE A 199 20.29 -16.95 3.04
CA ILE A 199 19.45 -18.02 2.46
C ILE A 199 19.32 -17.69 0.98
N LEU A 200 20.27 -18.13 0.18
CA LEU A 200 20.23 -17.93 -1.27
C LEU A 200 19.63 -19.14 -1.96
N GLY A 201 18.90 -18.91 -3.02
CA GLY A 201 18.41 -19.88 -3.98
C GLY A 201 18.98 -19.62 -5.37
N GLU A 202 18.48 -20.35 -6.35
CA GLU A 202 18.78 -20.05 -7.75
C GLU A 202 18.23 -18.66 -8.12
N GLN A 203 19.06 -17.85 -8.75
CA GLN A 203 18.64 -16.56 -9.28
C GLN A 203 17.94 -16.74 -10.61
N GLU A 204 16.86 -16.01 -10.80
CA GLU A 204 16.10 -15.99 -12.06
C GLU A 204 16.18 -14.60 -12.70
N GLN A 205 15.98 -14.58 -14.01
CA GLN A 205 15.90 -13.31 -14.75
C GLN A 205 14.69 -12.50 -14.30
N ILE A 206 14.95 -11.27 -13.88
CA ILE A 206 13.92 -10.32 -13.44
C ILE A 206 13.09 -9.89 -14.66
N PRO A 207 11.75 -9.95 -14.62
CA PRO A 207 10.93 -9.34 -15.66
C PRO A 207 11.26 -7.86 -15.81
N ALA A 208 11.50 -7.42 -17.04
CA ALA A 208 11.81 -6.03 -17.32
C ALA A 208 10.78 -5.39 -18.25
N ARG A 209 10.35 -4.18 -17.88
CA ARG A 209 9.53 -3.30 -18.73
C ARG A 209 9.95 -1.87 -18.51
N SER A 210 10.67 -1.33 -19.46
CA SER A 210 11.15 0.05 -19.37
C SER A 210 9.97 1.04 -19.26
N LEU A 211 9.98 1.86 -18.21
CA LEU A 211 9.03 2.96 -18.03
C LEU A 211 9.20 4.00 -19.14
N THR A 212 10.42 4.27 -19.58
CA THR A 212 10.68 5.20 -20.68
C THR A 212 10.12 4.72 -22.00
N ARG A 213 10.22 3.42 -22.30
CA ARG A 213 9.54 2.82 -23.48
C ARG A 213 8.01 2.88 -23.37
N ALA A 214 7.47 2.93 -22.16
CA ALA A 214 6.05 3.15 -21.90
C ALA A 214 5.67 4.64 -21.92
N GLY A 215 6.57 5.55 -22.29
CA GLY A 215 6.32 6.98 -22.41
C GLY A 215 6.52 7.79 -21.13
N TRP A 216 6.95 7.17 -20.04
CA TRP A 216 7.27 7.88 -18.80
C TRP A 216 8.66 8.49 -18.87
N GLN A 217 8.80 9.75 -18.44
CA GLN A 217 10.07 10.48 -18.41
C GLN A 217 10.21 11.22 -17.09
N PRO A 218 11.43 11.37 -16.56
CA PRO A 218 11.67 12.24 -15.41
C PRO A 218 11.33 13.69 -15.79
N VAL A 219 10.70 14.41 -14.88
CA VAL A 219 10.43 15.85 -15.07
C VAL A 219 11.73 16.61 -14.79
N PRO A 220 12.20 17.49 -15.70
CA PRO A 220 13.41 18.28 -15.47
C PRO A 220 13.30 19.16 -14.22
N ASP A 221 14.39 19.29 -13.46
CA ASP A 221 14.41 20.07 -12.20
C ASP A 221 13.98 21.53 -12.37
N VAL A 222 14.26 22.14 -13.52
CA VAL A 222 13.81 23.50 -13.82
C VAL A 222 12.29 23.58 -13.86
N VAL A 223 11.63 22.62 -14.52
CA VAL A 223 10.18 22.54 -14.59
C VAL A 223 9.58 22.27 -13.21
N VAL A 224 10.20 21.36 -12.44
CA VAL A 224 9.76 21.07 -11.05
C VAL A 224 9.78 22.34 -10.20
N ARG A 225 10.85 23.15 -10.29
CA ARG A 225 10.96 24.42 -9.54
C ARG A 225 9.89 25.43 -9.95
N GLU A 226 9.70 25.66 -11.25
CA GLU A 226 8.68 26.57 -11.76
C GLU A 226 7.27 26.19 -11.31
N GLN A 227 6.93 24.90 -11.41
CA GLN A 227 5.63 24.40 -11.00
C GLN A 227 5.45 24.42 -9.47
N ALA A 228 6.52 24.16 -8.70
CA ALA A 228 6.50 24.24 -7.25
C ALA A 228 6.25 25.68 -6.77
N GLU A 229 6.88 26.69 -7.40
CA GLU A 229 6.62 28.10 -7.12
C GLU A 229 5.18 28.49 -7.44
N SER A 230 4.65 28.03 -8.57
CA SER A 230 3.24 28.26 -8.94
C SER A 230 2.27 27.67 -7.91
N LEU A 231 2.52 26.44 -7.44
CA LEU A 231 1.69 25.77 -6.43
C LEU A 231 1.80 26.45 -5.05
N LEU A 232 2.99 26.95 -4.71
CA LEU A 232 3.20 27.73 -3.49
C LEU A 232 2.40 29.03 -3.52
N GLN A 233 2.46 29.77 -4.63
CA GLN A 233 1.69 31.01 -4.81
C GLN A 233 0.17 30.77 -4.82
N GLN A 234 -0.28 29.72 -5.50
CA GLN A 234 -1.71 29.43 -5.68
C GLN A 234 -2.37 28.83 -4.44
N TYR A 235 -1.68 27.90 -3.77
CA TYR A 235 -2.25 27.09 -2.70
C TYR A 235 -1.48 27.20 -1.37
N GLY A 236 -0.36 27.90 -1.31
CA GLY A 236 0.53 27.88 -0.15
C GLY A 236 1.18 26.51 0.08
N LEU A 237 1.22 25.64 -0.95
CA LEU A 237 1.75 24.28 -0.87
C LEU A 237 3.23 24.26 -1.25
N ASP A 238 4.11 24.05 -0.27
CA ASP A 238 5.55 23.85 -0.51
C ASP A 238 5.84 22.40 -0.92
N ILE A 239 5.88 22.17 -2.23
CA ILE A 239 6.27 20.87 -2.79
C ILE A 239 7.78 20.79 -3.06
N ALA A 240 8.46 21.94 -3.19
CA ALA A 240 9.92 21.97 -3.39
C ALA A 240 10.65 21.39 -2.18
N GLY A 241 10.22 21.75 -0.95
CA GLY A 241 10.76 21.19 0.28
C GLY A 241 10.61 19.68 0.39
N LYS A 242 9.54 19.10 -0.19
CA LYS A 242 9.29 17.65 -0.17
C LYS A 242 10.21 16.86 -1.09
N VAL A 243 10.65 17.44 -2.19
CA VAL A 243 11.54 16.78 -3.17
C VAL A 243 13.01 17.14 -2.97
N SER A 244 13.33 18.20 -2.22
CA SER A 244 14.69 18.70 -1.99
C SER A 244 15.65 17.66 -1.40
N GLY A 245 15.13 16.70 -0.63
CA GLY A 245 15.90 15.59 -0.04
C GLY A 245 16.24 14.47 -1.02
N GLY A 246 15.77 14.52 -2.27
CA GLY A 246 16.02 13.50 -3.30
C GLY A 246 15.32 12.16 -3.06
N ASN A 247 14.47 12.04 -2.02
CA ASN A 247 13.74 10.82 -1.73
C ASN A 247 12.51 10.62 -2.63
N LEU A 248 11.94 11.74 -3.12
CA LEU A 248 10.79 11.76 -4.03
C LEU A 248 11.18 12.47 -5.33
N VAL A 249 10.64 11.99 -6.44
CA VAL A 249 10.89 12.51 -7.79
C VAL A 249 9.59 12.61 -8.58
N PHE A 250 9.55 13.56 -9.52
CA PHE A 250 8.45 13.68 -10.46
C PHE A 250 8.76 12.98 -11.78
N TRP A 251 7.78 12.21 -12.26
CA TRP A 251 7.80 11.60 -13.58
C TRP A 251 6.51 11.95 -14.32
N GLN A 252 6.61 12.09 -15.65
CA GLN A 252 5.50 12.51 -16.50
C GLN A 252 5.30 11.53 -17.67
N ASN A 253 4.03 11.29 -18.01
CA ASN A 253 3.62 10.59 -19.24
C ASN A 253 2.38 11.32 -19.82
N GLY A 254 2.57 11.94 -20.97
CA GLY A 254 1.54 12.84 -21.54
C GLY A 254 1.17 13.93 -20.53
N ALA A 255 -0.12 14.05 -20.22
CA ALA A 255 -0.59 15.01 -19.22
C ALA A 255 -0.43 14.54 -17.76
N SER A 256 -0.19 13.25 -17.52
CA SER A 256 -0.13 12.70 -16.17
C SER A 256 1.23 12.93 -15.52
N VAL A 257 1.26 13.55 -14.35
CA VAL A 257 2.46 13.78 -13.53
C VAL A 257 2.32 13.01 -12.22
N ILE A 258 3.26 12.09 -11.96
CA ILE A 258 3.31 11.33 -10.70
C ILE A 258 4.42 11.86 -9.79
N LEU A 259 4.18 11.80 -8.50
CA LEU A 259 5.17 11.95 -7.45
C LEU A 259 5.46 10.54 -6.89
N ALA A 260 6.70 10.11 -6.97
CA ALA A 260 7.08 8.73 -6.68
C ALA A 260 8.41 8.64 -5.92
N PRO A 261 8.67 7.54 -5.19
CA PRO A 261 9.91 7.36 -4.45
C PRO A 261 11.08 7.13 -5.41
N ALA A 262 12.16 7.91 -5.26
CA ALA A 262 13.40 7.74 -6.01
C ALA A 262 14.00 6.32 -5.85
N THR A 263 13.79 5.71 -4.70
CA THR A 263 14.22 4.32 -4.41
C THR A 263 13.72 3.33 -5.45
N TYR A 264 12.50 3.52 -6.00
CA TYR A 264 12.02 2.64 -7.05
C TYR A 264 12.92 2.71 -8.30
N PHE A 265 13.22 3.88 -8.79
CA PHE A 265 14.01 4.09 -9.99
C PHE A 265 15.47 3.63 -9.80
N ASN A 266 16.03 3.86 -8.62
CA ASN A 266 17.41 3.51 -8.30
C ASN A 266 17.64 2.01 -8.11
N ARG A 267 16.65 1.27 -7.59
CA ARG A 267 16.82 -0.15 -7.21
C ARG A 267 16.01 -1.12 -8.07
N PHE A 268 14.88 -0.69 -8.62
CA PHE A 268 13.92 -1.56 -9.32
C PHE A 268 13.63 -1.11 -10.75
N GLY A 269 14.10 0.04 -11.16
CA GLY A 269 14.03 0.79 -12.41
C GLY A 269 13.17 0.25 -13.56
N GLU A 270 13.39 -0.98 -13.98
CA GLU A 270 12.65 -1.61 -15.07
C GLU A 270 11.66 -2.70 -14.59
N PHE A 271 11.54 -2.94 -13.27
CA PHE A 271 10.58 -3.95 -12.80
C PHE A 271 9.14 -3.50 -13.06
N PRO A 272 8.30 -4.32 -13.72
CA PRO A 272 6.98 -3.88 -14.14
C PRO A 272 6.06 -3.59 -12.95
N VAL A 273 5.42 -2.42 -12.97
CA VAL A 273 4.44 -2.01 -11.95
C VAL A 273 3.07 -1.73 -12.58
N GLN A 274 2.03 -1.95 -11.79
CA GLN A 274 0.63 -1.64 -12.12
C GLN A 274 0.23 -0.24 -11.61
N MET A 275 0.96 0.29 -10.62
CA MET A 275 0.85 1.63 -10.07
C MET A 275 2.19 2.01 -9.43
N LEU A 276 2.59 3.26 -9.58
CA LEU A 276 3.78 3.81 -8.93
C LEU A 276 3.46 5.21 -8.41
N GLY A 277 3.68 5.40 -7.11
CA GLY A 277 3.51 6.69 -6.46
C GLY A 277 2.08 7.25 -6.55
N LEU A 278 1.98 8.55 -6.39
CA LEU A 278 0.74 9.32 -6.41
C LEU A 278 0.60 10.04 -7.76
N LEU A 279 -0.53 9.90 -8.44
CA LEU A 279 -0.89 10.81 -9.52
C LEU A 279 -1.07 12.21 -8.93
N PHE A 280 -0.03 13.02 -9.04
CA PHE A 280 0.08 14.29 -8.33
C PHE A 280 -0.65 15.42 -9.07
N ALA A 281 -0.39 15.55 -10.37
CA ALA A 281 -0.95 16.61 -11.18
C ALA A 281 -1.29 16.15 -12.59
N GLU A 282 -2.09 16.97 -13.29
CA GLU A 282 -2.27 16.92 -14.73
C GLU A 282 -1.63 18.15 -15.33
N GLN A 283 -0.79 17.97 -16.37
CA GLN A 283 -0.21 19.05 -17.13
C GLN A 283 -1.31 19.70 -17.98
N THR A 284 -1.48 21.00 -17.82
CA THR A 284 -2.39 21.83 -18.61
C THR A 284 -1.62 22.96 -19.30
N PRO A 285 -2.21 23.69 -20.25
CA PRO A 285 -1.56 24.86 -20.85
C PRO A 285 -1.16 25.95 -19.83
N SER A 286 -1.83 26.00 -18.66
CA SER A 286 -1.54 26.94 -17.57
C SER A 286 -0.60 26.39 -16.51
N GLY A 287 -0.03 25.20 -16.69
CA GLY A 287 0.86 24.55 -15.72
C GLY A 287 0.24 23.31 -15.08
N TRP A 288 0.74 22.91 -13.92
CA TRP A 288 0.23 21.74 -13.20
C TRP A 288 -1.08 22.05 -12.47
N GLU A 289 -2.09 21.23 -12.77
CA GLU A 289 -3.32 21.19 -12.00
C GLU A 289 -3.29 19.98 -11.07
N ILE A 290 -3.18 20.19 -9.74
CA ILE A 290 -3.09 19.09 -8.78
C ILE A 290 -4.35 18.24 -8.80
N THR A 291 -4.20 16.91 -8.70
CA THR A 291 -5.31 15.97 -8.74
C THR A 291 -6.15 16.00 -7.45
N HIS A 292 -7.31 15.37 -7.47
CA HIS A 292 -8.14 15.19 -6.26
C HIS A 292 -7.38 14.44 -5.17
N GLN A 293 -6.64 13.39 -5.54
CA GLN A 293 -5.85 12.58 -4.62
C GLN A 293 -4.70 13.38 -3.99
N ALA A 294 -3.99 14.16 -4.79
CA ALA A 294 -2.90 15.00 -4.30
C ALA A 294 -3.45 16.11 -3.37
N ALA A 295 -4.54 16.75 -3.75
CA ALA A 295 -5.19 17.75 -2.90
C ALA A 295 -5.67 17.15 -1.57
N ALA A 296 -6.26 15.95 -1.59
CA ALA A 296 -6.67 15.24 -0.38
C ALA A 296 -5.46 14.87 0.50
N ARG A 297 -4.39 14.36 -0.11
CA ARG A 297 -3.15 13.96 0.60
C ARG A 297 -2.49 15.12 1.31
N TYR A 298 -2.41 16.27 0.62
CA TYR A 298 -1.73 17.47 1.12
C TYR A 298 -2.69 18.52 1.69
N TRP A 299 -3.95 18.16 1.95
CA TRP A 299 -4.98 19.08 2.41
C TRP A 299 -4.58 19.95 3.60
N ARG A 300 -3.91 19.37 4.59
CA ARG A 300 -3.50 20.09 5.81
C ARG A 300 -2.39 21.12 5.53
N GLU A 301 -1.66 20.95 4.45
CA GLU A 301 -0.56 21.82 4.04
C GLU A 301 -1.01 22.92 3.07
N ILE A 302 -2.14 22.71 2.38
CA ILE A 302 -2.76 23.73 1.54
C ILE A 302 -3.27 24.86 2.44
N GLN A 303 -2.77 26.09 2.22
CA GLN A 303 -3.10 27.26 3.06
C GLN A 303 -4.05 28.24 2.39
N SER A 304 -4.06 28.31 1.04
CA SER A 304 -4.84 29.26 0.25
C SER A 304 -5.63 28.55 -0.86
N GLY A 305 -6.40 29.30 -1.63
CA GLY A 305 -7.23 28.74 -2.70
C GLY A 305 -8.43 27.93 -2.19
N LYS A 306 -8.90 28.17 -0.98
CA LYS A 306 -10.00 27.45 -0.32
C LYS A 306 -11.30 28.22 -0.42
N ILE A 307 -12.42 27.47 -0.57
CA ILE A 307 -13.79 27.98 -0.50
C ILE A 307 -14.50 27.21 0.58
N LEU A 308 -15.03 27.94 1.58
CA LEU A 308 -15.86 27.40 2.64
C LEU A 308 -17.30 27.25 2.14
N LEU A 309 -17.87 26.05 2.31
CA LEU A 309 -19.24 25.73 1.99
C LEU A 309 -20.09 25.67 3.26
N ASP A 310 -21.34 26.17 3.18
CA ASP A 310 -22.36 25.94 4.18
C ASP A 310 -22.96 24.52 4.06
N PHE A 311 -23.87 24.17 4.96
CA PHE A 311 -24.43 22.80 5.03
C PHE A 311 -25.20 22.41 3.77
N ASP A 312 -26.00 23.31 3.18
CA ASP A 312 -26.79 23.01 1.99
C ASP A 312 -25.89 22.87 0.75
N GLN A 313 -24.89 23.72 0.65
CA GLN A 313 -23.86 23.65 -0.40
C GLN A 313 -23.03 22.37 -0.30
N VAL A 314 -22.68 21.89 0.91
CA VAL A 314 -21.99 20.61 1.11
C VAL A 314 -22.84 19.46 0.57
N ASN A 315 -24.13 19.42 0.89
CA ASN A 315 -25.04 18.38 0.42
C ASN A 315 -25.17 18.38 -1.11
N ALA A 316 -25.35 19.55 -1.74
CA ALA A 316 -25.40 19.70 -3.18
C ALA A 316 -24.07 19.28 -3.83
N TRP A 317 -22.94 19.70 -3.24
CA TRP A 317 -21.60 19.36 -3.69
C TRP A 317 -21.35 17.85 -3.71
N GLN A 318 -21.70 17.14 -2.64
CA GLN A 318 -21.53 15.70 -2.53
C GLN A 318 -22.40 14.91 -3.51
N ARG A 319 -23.53 15.44 -3.95
CA ARG A 319 -24.35 14.90 -5.05
C ARG A 319 -23.78 15.19 -6.45
N GLY A 320 -22.61 15.86 -6.53
CA GLY A 320 -21.96 16.19 -7.81
C GLY A 320 -22.53 17.43 -8.49
N GLU A 321 -23.36 18.24 -7.80
CA GLU A 321 -23.97 19.45 -8.35
C GLU A 321 -22.95 20.59 -8.46
N ASN A 322 -23.11 21.45 -9.47
CA ASN A 322 -22.38 22.71 -9.55
C ASN A 322 -23.01 23.72 -8.58
N LEU A 323 -22.17 24.57 -7.96
CA LEU A 323 -22.64 25.56 -7.01
C LEU A 323 -22.73 26.95 -7.64
N SER A 324 -23.88 27.62 -7.49
CA SER A 324 -24.07 29.01 -7.89
C SER A 324 -23.60 29.94 -6.76
N LEU A 325 -22.31 30.31 -6.79
CA LEU A 325 -21.66 31.13 -5.76
C LEU A 325 -21.03 32.37 -6.39
N ARG A 326 -21.18 33.54 -5.78
CA ARG A 326 -20.41 34.74 -6.15
C ARG A 326 -19.02 34.64 -5.49
N ILE A 327 -18.00 34.38 -6.31
CA ILE A 327 -16.62 34.28 -5.85
C ILE A 327 -15.83 35.44 -6.45
N SER A 328 -15.40 36.36 -5.59
CA SER A 328 -14.58 37.52 -5.99
C SER A 328 -13.10 37.36 -5.66
N ILE A 329 -12.75 36.36 -4.85
CA ILE A 329 -11.38 36.19 -4.31
C ILE A 329 -10.47 35.32 -5.19
N LEU A 330 -11.05 34.60 -6.15
CA LEU A 330 -10.32 33.70 -7.04
C LEU A 330 -10.70 33.97 -8.51
N PRO A 331 -9.73 34.00 -9.43
CA PRO A 331 -10.01 34.24 -10.84
C PRO A 331 -10.77 33.09 -11.51
N ALA A 332 -11.57 33.42 -12.53
CA ALA A 332 -12.25 32.42 -13.35
C ALA A 332 -11.23 31.49 -14.04
N GLY A 333 -11.56 30.19 -14.10
CA GLY A 333 -10.67 29.15 -14.63
C GLY A 333 -9.81 28.48 -13.56
N GLN A 334 -9.52 29.15 -12.44
CA GLN A 334 -8.73 28.57 -11.36
C GLN A 334 -9.48 27.41 -10.69
N VAL A 335 -8.72 26.38 -10.27
CA VAL A 335 -9.23 25.31 -9.42
C VAL A 335 -9.10 25.74 -7.96
N ALA A 336 -10.22 25.68 -7.24
CA ALA A 336 -10.30 25.92 -5.80
C ALA A 336 -10.48 24.61 -5.04
N MET A 337 -10.08 24.61 -3.77
CA MET A 337 -10.30 23.52 -2.82
C MET A 337 -11.51 23.82 -1.96
N LEU A 338 -12.50 22.91 -1.90
CA LEU A 338 -13.72 23.10 -1.14
C LEU A 338 -13.57 22.49 0.26
N THR A 339 -14.08 23.21 1.26
CA THR A 339 -14.03 22.79 2.66
C THR A 339 -15.36 23.12 3.37
N ASP A 340 -15.65 22.38 4.41
CA ASP A 340 -16.77 22.68 5.33
C ASP A 340 -16.31 23.45 6.56
N SER A 341 -17.28 23.75 7.44
CA SER A 341 -17.04 24.46 8.70
C SER A 341 -16.12 23.70 9.69
N TRP A 342 -15.92 22.39 9.51
CA TRP A 342 -14.96 21.59 10.30
C TRP A 342 -13.56 21.53 9.66
N GLY A 343 -13.34 22.24 8.54
CA GLY A 343 -12.07 22.24 7.84
C GLY A 343 -11.77 20.96 7.06
N ARG A 344 -12.77 20.11 6.80
CA ARG A 344 -12.60 18.87 6.02
C ARG A 344 -12.49 19.19 4.53
N TYR A 345 -11.63 18.47 3.83
CA TYR A 345 -11.54 18.54 2.38
C TYR A 345 -12.76 17.88 1.73
N LEU A 346 -13.46 18.62 0.89
CA LEU A 346 -14.66 18.17 0.19
C LEU A 346 -14.43 17.95 -1.31
N GLY A 347 -13.29 18.35 -1.84
CA GLY A 347 -12.98 18.18 -3.25
C GLY A 347 -12.45 19.43 -3.92
N ARG A 348 -12.29 19.34 -5.25
CA ARG A 348 -11.83 20.44 -6.10
C ARG A 348 -12.98 20.96 -6.94
N GLY A 349 -13.00 22.26 -7.15
CA GLY A 349 -13.98 22.91 -8.04
C GLY A 349 -13.32 23.94 -8.92
N ARG A 350 -13.77 24.08 -10.16
CA ARG A 350 -13.29 25.11 -11.09
C ARG A 350 -14.17 26.35 -11.00
N ILE A 351 -13.54 27.48 -10.78
CA ILE A 351 -14.22 28.77 -10.76
C ILE A 351 -14.73 29.11 -12.16
N THR A 352 -15.98 29.53 -12.25
CA THR A 352 -16.63 29.96 -13.48
C THR A 352 -17.33 31.31 -13.24
N SER A 353 -17.80 31.96 -14.31
CA SER A 353 -18.60 33.18 -14.22
C SER A 353 -19.94 32.99 -13.47
N ARG A 354 -20.41 31.76 -13.33
CA ARG A 354 -21.68 31.40 -12.66
C ARG A 354 -21.51 30.77 -11.28
N GLY A 355 -20.28 30.53 -10.85
CA GLY A 355 -19.98 29.89 -9.57
C GLY A 355 -18.88 28.85 -9.65
N VAL A 356 -19.08 27.69 -9.03
CA VAL A 356 -18.09 26.61 -8.97
C VAL A 356 -18.59 25.38 -9.68
N LYS A 357 -17.84 24.94 -10.70
CA LYS A 357 -18.07 23.66 -11.39
C LYS A 357 -17.50 22.53 -10.54
N ASN A 358 -18.28 21.49 -10.30
CA ASN A 358 -17.90 20.32 -9.54
C ASN A 358 -16.87 19.48 -10.30
N LEU A 359 -15.73 19.16 -9.67
CA LEU A 359 -14.67 18.31 -10.19
C LEU A 359 -14.47 17.03 -9.34
N LEU A 360 -15.48 16.64 -8.55
CA LEU A 360 -15.42 15.38 -7.82
C LEU A 360 -15.33 14.19 -8.79
N PRO A 361 -14.45 13.21 -8.52
CA PRO A 361 -14.48 11.96 -9.26
C PRO A 361 -15.83 11.26 -9.07
N ARG A 362 -16.39 10.69 -10.14
CA ARG A 362 -17.72 10.01 -10.11
C ARG A 362 -17.85 8.97 -8.98
N ARG A 363 -16.74 8.32 -8.60
CA ARG A 363 -16.69 7.30 -7.53
C ARG A 363 -16.88 7.84 -6.10
N VAL A 364 -16.82 9.14 -5.89
CA VAL A 364 -17.00 9.80 -4.59
C VAL A 364 -18.25 10.68 -4.52
N ILE A 365 -19.09 10.62 -5.55
CA ILE A 365 -20.42 11.27 -5.58
C ILE A 365 -21.41 10.30 -4.93
N TYR A 366 -22.23 10.81 -3.98
CA TYR A 366 -23.25 10.07 -3.22
C TYR A 366 -24.63 10.24 -3.81
#